data_bf646499de677e7844f01e81baeb2081
#
_entry.id   bf646499de677e7844f01e81baeb2081
#
_cell.length_a   1.000
_cell.length_b   1.000
_cell.length_c   1.000
_cell.angle_alpha   90.00
_cell.angle_beta   90.00
_cell.angle_gamma   90.00
#
_symmetry.space_group_name_H-M   'P 1'
#
loop_
_entity.id
_entity.type
_entity.pdbx_description
1 polymer ?
#
loop_
_entity_poly.entity_id
_entity_poly.type
_entity_poly.pdbx_seq_one_letter_code
_entity_poly.pdbx_strand_id
1 'polypeptide(L)'
;MFILNVLFYFVSQSTFYMNKDKALESVNEIKELMEKSSKFISVSGLAAILAGIYALAGAYIATQVITPETHLIVTLEFMAIIALSVLAAAAVTAGILSYCKSQKTGQSFFSRLTYRALWNFSLPMLTGGIVCISILMHEYYDILASVMLLFYGLALVNASKFTYSSVAWLGYAFICLGAVDCFWAGHSLLFWTIGFGGFHILYGILFYLHYERKQS
;
A
#
# COMPACT_ATOMS: atom_id res chain seq x y z
N MET A 1 -18.93 38.75 -52.69
CA MET A 1 -17.52 38.59 -52.19
C MET A 1 -17.42 38.62 -50.65
N PHE A 2 -18.12 39.53 -49.95
CA PHE A 2 -18.09 39.64 -48.47
C PHE A 2 -18.65 38.42 -47.73
N ILE A 3 -19.77 37.88 -48.16
CA ILE A 3 -20.41 36.72 -47.53
C ILE A 3 -19.55 35.44 -47.61
N LEU A 4 -18.83 35.28 -48.75
CA LEU A 4 -17.96 34.12 -48.96
C LEU A 4 -16.73 34.15 -47.98
N ASN A 5 -16.18 35.33 -47.73
CA ASN A 5 -15.09 35.51 -46.77
C ASN A 5 -15.52 35.25 -45.30
N VAL A 6 -16.72 35.66 -44.92
CA VAL A 6 -17.29 35.41 -43.59
C VAL A 6 -17.56 33.94 -43.39
N LEU A 7 -18.13 33.25 -44.40
CA LEU A 7 -18.36 31.80 -44.36
C LEU A 7 -17.00 31.02 -44.25
N PHE A 8 -16.01 31.42 -45.01
CA PHE A 8 -14.68 30.79 -44.95
C PHE A 8 -14.00 30.97 -43.59
N TYR A 9 -14.19 32.16 -42.99
CA TYR A 9 -13.68 32.44 -41.64
C TYR A 9 -14.38 31.57 -40.57
N PHE A 10 -15.70 31.44 -40.66
CA PHE A 10 -16.46 30.58 -39.73
C PHE A 10 -16.09 29.10 -39.88
N VAL A 11 -15.98 28.58 -41.09
CA VAL A 11 -15.58 27.20 -41.36
C VAL A 11 -14.14 26.94 -40.91
N SER A 12 -13.23 27.87 -41.14
CA SER A 12 -11.84 27.77 -40.67
C SER A 12 -11.73 27.78 -39.14
N GLN A 13 -12.52 28.61 -38.46
CA GLN A 13 -12.57 28.62 -36.98
C GLN A 13 -13.17 27.33 -36.45
N SER A 14 -14.27 26.84 -36.97
CA SER A 14 -14.90 25.61 -36.51
C SER A 14 -14.01 24.39 -36.72
N THR A 15 -13.28 24.31 -37.81
CA THR A 15 -12.28 23.25 -38.07
C THR A 15 -11.07 23.35 -37.13
N PHE A 16 -10.64 24.55 -36.79
CA PHE A 16 -9.55 24.75 -35.82
C PHE A 16 -9.95 24.34 -34.39
N TYR A 17 -11.15 24.70 -33.93
CA TYR A 17 -11.66 24.29 -32.63
C TYR A 17 -11.84 22.76 -32.55
N MET A 18 -12.42 22.16 -33.59
CA MET A 18 -12.63 20.70 -33.64
C MET A 18 -11.31 19.92 -33.68
N ASN A 19 -10.26 20.49 -34.27
CA ASN A 19 -8.91 19.91 -34.27
C ASN A 19 -8.22 20.06 -32.91
N LYS A 20 -8.46 21.15 -32.21
CA LYS A 20 -7.95 21.40 -30.84
C LYS A 20 -8.55 20.45 -29.84
N ASP A 21 -9.86 20.19 -29.88
CA ASP A 21 -10.54 19.28 -28.96
C ASP A 21 -10.08 17.83 -29.19
N LYS A 22 -9.97 17.39 -30.44
CA LYS A 22 -9.39 16.08 -30.77
C LYS A 22 -7.93 15.97 -30.36
N ALA A 23 -7.13 17.01 -30.49
CA ALA A 23 -5.75 17.01 -30.04
C ALA A 23 -5.64 16.92 -28.51
N LEU A 24 -6.52 17.63 -27.78
CA LEU A 24 -6.61 17.55 -26.32
C LEU A 24 -7.05 16.16 -25.86
N GLU A 25 -8.02 15.55 -26.53
CA GLU A 25 -8.48 14.18 -26.26
C GLU A 25 -7.34 13.17 -26.46
N SER A 26 -6.63 13.26 -27.60
CA SER A 26 -5.45 12.41 -27.88
C SER A 26 -4.33 12.60 -26.85
N VAL A 27 -4.06 13.84 -26.42
CA VAL A 27 -3.07 14.12 -25.37
C VAL A 27 -3.49 13.50 -24.03
N ASN A 28 -4.78 13.59 -23.69
CA ASN A 28 -5.31 12.97 -22.47
C ASN A 28 -5.26 11.44 -22.53
N GLU A 29 -5.59 10.83 -23.67
CA GLU A 29 -5.43 9.38 -23.89
C GLU A 29 -3.97 8.94 -23.76
N ILE A 30 -3.05 9.67 -24.39
CA ILE A 30 -1.59 9.39 -24.26
C ILE A 30 -1.16 9.50 -22.81
N LYS A 31 -1.59 10.54 -22.09
CA LYS A 31 -1.30 10.73 -20.67
C LYS A 31 -1.83 9.57 -19.83
N GLU A 32 -3.06 9.15 -20.06
CA GLU A 32 -3.68 8.01 -19.36
C GLU A 32 -2.94 6.69 -19.65
N LEU A 33 -2.57 6.45 -20.91
CA LEU A 33 -1.76 5.29 -21.30
C LEU A 33 -0.37 5.32 -20.66
N MET A 34 0.28 6.49 -20.60
CA MET A 34 1.57 6.67 -19.93
C MET A 34 1.45 6.43 -18.42
N GLU A 35 0.41 6.92 -17.76
CA GLU A 35 0.16 6.67 -16.34
C GLU A 35 -0.09 5.18 -16.07
N LYS A 36 -0.92 4.51 -16.86
CA LYS A 36 -1.15 3.06 -16.78
C LYS A 36 0.15 2.28 -17.03
N SER A 37 0.96 2.69 -17.99
CA SER A 37 2.25 2.06 -18.31
C SER A 37 3.33 2.31 -17.23
N SER A 38 3.15 3.33 -16.39
CA SER A 38 4.11 3.69 -15.33
C SER A 38 3.82 3.07 -13.97
N LYS A 39 2.68 2.37 -13.81
CA LYS A 39 2.24 1.82 -12.53
C LYS A 39 2.06 0.31 -12.60
N PHE A 40 2.50 -0.39 -11.54
CA PHE A 40 2.21 -1.80 -11.33
C PHE A 40 0.78 -1.94 -10.77
N ILE A 41 -0.14 -2.45 -11.59
CA ILE A 41 -1.58 -2.55 -11.28
C ILE A 41 -2.04 -3.95 -10.85
N SER A 42 -1.14 -4.88 -10.64
CA SER A 42 -1.50 -6.25 -10.21
C SER A 42 -1.62 -6.40 -8.68
N VAL A 43 -1.84 -5.30 -7.94
CA VAL A 43 -2.14 -5.37 -6.49
C VAL A 43 -3.55 -5.94 -6.30
N SER A 44 -3.72 -6.86 -5.36
CA SER A 44 -5.01 -7.48 -5.03
C SER A 44 -5.56 -7.00 -3.69
N GLY A 45 -6.83 -6.59 -3.69
CA GLY A 45 -7.55 -6.24 -2.47
C GLY A 45 -7.72 -7.43 -1.52
N LEU A 46 -7.89 -8.64 -2.07
CA LEU A 46 -7.97 -9.86 -1.28
C LEU A 46 -6.66 -10.13 -0.51
N ALA A 47 -5.50 -9.79 -1.08
CA ALA A 47 -4.22 -9.91 -0.37
C ALA A 47 -4.17 -9.03 0.87
N ALA A 48 -4.69 -7.82 0.81
CA ALA A 48 -4.76 -6.93 1.96
C ALA A 48 -5.73 -7.46 3.04
N ILE A 49 -6.89 -7.98 2.64
CA ILE A 49 -7.85 -8.59 3.59
C ILE A 49 -7.19 -9.76 4.32
N LEU A 50 -6.54 -10.68 3.61
CA LEU A 50 -5.88 -11.83 4.20
C LEU A 50 -4.71 -11.43 5.12
N ALA A 51 -3.91 -10.44 4.72
CA ALA A 51 -2.86 -9.89 5.57
C ALA A 51 -3.43 -9.33 6.89
N GLY A 52 -4.55 -8.62 6.83
CA GLY A 52 -5.25 -8.16 8.02
C GLY A 52 -5.79 -9.27 8.90
N ILE A 53 -6.34 -10.33 8.32
CA ILE A 53 -6.80 -11.52 9.07
C ILE A 53 -5.62 -12.20 9.76
N TYR A 54 -4.47 -12.37 9.08
CA TYR A 54 -3.27 -12.93 9.69
C TYR A 54 -2.77 -12.09 10.87
N ALA A 55 -2.81 -10.75 10.71
CA ALA A 55 -2.42 -9.83 11.77
C ALA A 55 -3.36 -9.92 12.99
N LEU A 56 -4.69 -10.00 12.79
CA LEU A 56 -5.65 -10.19 13.88
C LEU A 56 -5.42 -11.53 14.60
N ALA A 57 -5.21 -12.62 13.86
CA ALA A 57 -4.90 -13.91 14.44
C ALA A 57 -3.59 -13.87 15.23
N GLY A 58 -2.54 -13.25 14.70
CA GLY A 58 -1.27 -13.03 15.38
C GLY A 58 -1.42 -12.21 16.66
N ALA A 59 -2.18 -11.12 16.61
CA ALA A 59 -2.46 -10.30 17.80
C ALA A 59 -3.24 -11.08 18.88
N TYR A 60 -4.22 -11.89 18.48
CA TYR A 60 -4.93 -12.76 19.41
C TYR A 60 -3.99 -13.77 20.09
N ILE A 61 -3.13 -14.43 19.32
CA ILE A 61 -2.13 -15.35 19.89
C ILE A 61 -1.18 -14.58 20.83
N ALA A 62 -0.77 -13.39 20.45
CA ALA A 62 0.08 -12.53 21.27
C ALA A 62 -0.54 -12.24 22.64
N THR A 63 -1.84 -11.96 22.72
CA THR A 63 -2.53 -11.74 24.01
C THR A 63 -2.53 -12.96 24.92
N GLN A 64 -2.41 -14.17 24.39
CA GLN A 64 -2.34 -15.41 25.18
C GLN A 64 -0.93 -15.65 25.75
N VAL A 65 0.11 -15.05 25.12
CA VAL A 65 1.50 -15.21 25.55
C VAL A 65 1.89 -14.14 26.58
N ILE A 66 1.29 -12.96 26.51
CA ILE A 66 1.53 -11.87 27.48
C ILE A 66 0.78 -12.20 28.77
N THR A 67 1.41 -12.95 29.67
CA THR A 67 0.87 -13.21 31.01
C THR A 67 1.81 -12.62 32.07
N PRO A 68 1.31 -12.23 33.26
CA PRO A 68 2.14 -11.69 34.33
C PRO A 68 3.25 -12.65 34.83
N GLU A 69 3.09 -13.94 34.55
CA GLU A 69 4.01 -15.01 34.98
C GLU A 69 5.09 -15.30 33.94
N THR A 70 4.97 -14.79 32.70
CA THR A 70 5.89 -15.10 31.63
C THR A 70 7.13 -14.20 31.73
N HIS A 71 8.32 -14.80 31.67
CA HIS A 71 9.59 -14.05 31.62
C HIS A 71 9.62 -13.12 30.40
N LEU A 72 10.06 -11.88 30.59
CA LEU A 72 10.11 -10.85 29.56
C LEU A 72 10.83 -11.32 28.29
N ILE A 73 11.97 -11.99 28.41
CA ILE A 73 12.76 -12.49 27.27
C ILE A 73 11.92 -13.49 26.44
N VAL A 74 11.25 -14.43 27.08
CA VAL A 74 10.40 -15.44 26.45
C VAL A 74 9.25 -14.75 25.71
N THR A 75 8.62 -13.76 26.34
CA THR A 75 7.57 -12.96 25.70
C THR A 75 8.04 -12.28 24.43
N LEU A 76 9.21 -11.64 24.45
CA LEU A 76 9.79 -10.96 23.30
C LEU A 76 10.16 -11.90 22.16
N GLU A 77 10.70 -13.08 22.46
CA GLU A 77 11.00 -14.11 21.46
C GLU A 77 9.71 -14.58 20.76
N PHE A 78 8.67 -14.90 21.53
CA PHE A 78 7.38 -15.29 20.95
C PHE A 78 6.73 -14.17 20.13
N MET A 79 6.79 -12.91 20.59
CA MET A 79 6.30 -11.74 19.84
C MET A 79 7.03 -11.60 18.52
N ALA A 80 8.36 -11.74 18.50
CA ALA A 80 9.14 -11.68 17.28
C ALA A 80 8.78 -12.81 16.30
N ILE A 81 8.60 -14.04 16.79
CA ILE A 81 8.18 -15.18 15.99
C ILE A 81 6.80 -14.92 15.37
N ILE A 82 5.83 -14.46 16.17
CA ILE A 82 4.48 -14.14 15.70
C ILE A 82 4.55 -13.06 14.62
N ALA A 83 5.24 -11.95 14.87
CA ALA A 83 5.36 -10.83 13.92
C ALA A 83 6.02 -11.26 12.60
N LEU A 84 7.10 -12.04 12.66
CA LEU A 84 7.78 -12.56 11.47
C LEU A 84 6.93 -13.58 10.71
N SER A 85 6.18 -14.45 11.40
CA SER A 85 5.28 -15.41 10.75
C SER A 85 4.11 -14.73 10.05
N VAL A 86 3.52 -13.71 10.66
CA VAL A 86 2.46 -12.88 10.06
C VAL A 86 3.00 -12.15 8.83
N LEU A 87 4.19 -11.53 8.94
CA LEU A 87 4.83 -10.85 7.82
C LEU A 87 5.12 -11.81 6.66
N ALA A 88 5.69 -12.99 6.95
CA ALA A 88 6.00 -13.99 5.93
C ALA A 88 4.72 -14.51 5.25
N ALA A 89 3.69 -14.86 6.01
CA ALA A 89 2.41 -15.31 5.47
C ALA A 89 1.76 -14.23 4.58
N ALA A 90 1.74 -12.98 5.03
CA ALA A 90 1.20 -11.86 4.27
C ALA A 90 2.00 -11.61 2.98
N ALA A 91 3.34 -11.63 3.03
CA ALA A 91 4.20 -11.43 1.88
C ALA A 91 4.04 -12.53 0.82
N VAL A 92 4.02 -13.80 1.25
CA VAL A 92 3.80 -14.95 0.36
C VAL A 92 2.42 -14.87 -0.30
N THR A 93 1.38 -14.62 0.48
CA THR A 93 0.00 -14.49 -0.03
C THR A 93 -0.13 -13.33 -1.01
N ALA A 94 0.44 -12.16 -0.68
CA ALA A 94 0.45 -11.00 -1.56
C ALA A 94 1.21 -11.28 -2.87
N GLY A 95 2.34 -11.96 -2.80
CA GLY A 95 3.12 -12.37 -3.98
C GLY A 95 2.34 -13.31 -4.88
N ILE A 96 1.72 -14.36 -4.33
CA ILE A 96 0.92 -15.34 -5.08
C ILE A 96 -0.28 -14.66 -5.74
N LEU A 97 -1.07 -13.89 -5.00
CA LEU A 97 -2.26 -13.23 -5.53
C LEU A 97 -1.92 -12.18 -6.58
N SER A 98 -0.84 -11.41 -6.37
CA SER A 98 -0.36 -10.45 -7.36
C SER A 98 0.15 -11.14 -8.62
N TYR A 99 0.83 -12.28 -8.50
CA TYR A 99 1.26 -13.09 -9.64
C TYR A 99 0.05 -13.64 -10.41
N CYS A 100 -0.91 -14.24 -9.73
CA CYS A 100 -2.13 -14.75 -10.38
C CYS A 100 -2.91 -13.62 -11.09
N LYS A 101 -2.99 -12.44 -10.48
CA LYS A 101 -3.65 -11.28 -11.08
C LYS A 101 -2.89 -10.77 -12.31
N SER A 102 -1.56 -10.73 -12.26
CA SER A 102 -0.73 -10.30 -13.41
C SER A 102 -0.94 -11.20 -14.62
N GLN A 103 -1.07 -12.52 -14.44
CA GLN A 103 -1.37 -13.47 -15.51
C GLN A 103 -2.73 -13.19 -16.15
N LYS A 104 -3.77 -12.89 -15.35
CA LYS A 104 -5.10 -12.58 -15.85
C LYS A 104 -5.18 -11.25 -16.62
N THR A 105 -4.36 -10.27 -16.24
CA THR A 105 -4.35 -8.94 -16.86
C THR A 105 -3.35 -8.81 -18.01
N GLY A 106 -2.62 -9.90 -18.36
CA GLY A 106 -1.61 -9.89 -19.43
C GLY A 106 -0.37 -9.03 -19.09
N GLN A 107 -0.19 -8.64 -17.83
CA GLN A 107 0.98 -7.90 -17.39
C GLN A 107 2.10 -8.83 -16.95
N SER A 108 3.35 -8.48 -17.27
CA SER A 108 4.50 -9.20 -16.74
C SER A 108 4.68 -8.89 -15.25
N PHE A 109 4.58 -9.94 -14.40
CA PHE A 109 4.87 -9.81 -12.97
C PHE A 109 6.32 -9.38 -12.73
N PHE A 110 7.27 -9.95 -13.46
CA PHE A 110 8.69 -9.58 -13.42
C PHE A 110 9.00 -8.40 -14.35
N SER A 111 8.43 -7.24 -14.05
CA SER A 111 8.64 -6.02 -14.79
C SER A 111 9.60 -5.07 -14.04
N ARG A 112 10.18 -4.10 -14.77
CA ARG A 112 10.98 -3.02 -14.14
C ARG A 112 10.16 -2.23 -13.11
N LEU A 113 8.84 -2.12 -13.31
CA LEU A 113 7.93 -1.42 -12.40
C LEU A 113 7.73 -2.21 -11.11
N THR A 114 7.52 -3.52 -11.21
CA THR A 114 7.42 -4.40 -10.03
C THR A 114 8.69 -4.32 -9.18
N TYR A 115 9.85 -4.37 -9.84
CA TYR A 115 11.13 -4.26 -9.14
C TYR A 115 11.29 -2.89 -8.45
N ARG A 116 10.92 -1.80 -9.13
CA ARG A 116 10.94 -0.45 -8.54
C ARG A 116 9.98 -0.34 -7.36
N ALA A 117 8.75 -0.84 -7.49
CA ALA A 117 7.77 -0.84 -6.41
C ALA A 117 8.30 -1.61 -5.19
N LEU A 118 8.82 -2.82 -5.43
CA LEU A 118 9.38 -3.67 -4.38
C LEU A 118 10.58 -3.01 -3.70
N TRP A 119 11.51 -2.44 -4.45
CA TRP A 119 12.69 -1.76 -3.89
C TRP A 119 12.31 -0.56 -3.03
N ASN A 120 11.37 0.27 -3.53
CA ASN A 120 10.89 1.44 -2.79
C ASN A 120 10.08 1.07 -1.54
N PHE A 121 9.42 -0.09 -1.53
CA PHE A 121 8.80 -0.65 -0.33
C PHE A 121 9.83 -1.22 0.65
N SER A 122 10.78 -2.00 0.13
CA SER A 122 11.73 -2.74 0.97
C SER A 122 12.72 -1.82 1.70
N LEU A 123 13.13 -0.70 1.09
CA LEU A 123 14.12 0.20 1.68
C LEU A 123 13.67 0.76 3.05
N PRO A 124 12.48 1.39 3.19
CA PRO A 124 12.01 1.83 4.51
C PRO A 124 11.75 0.65 5.45
N MET A 125 11.25 -0.50 4.94
CA MET A 125 11.02 -1.69 5.76
C MET A 125 12.31 -2.22 6.37
N LEU A 126 13.38 -2.33 5.60
CA LEU A 126 14.69 -2.78 6.09
C LEU A 126 15.28 -1.78 7.09
N THR A 127 15.18 -0.47 6.79
CA THR A 127 15.63 0.58 7.71
C THR A 127 14.87 0.52 9.02
N GLY A 128 13.53 0.39 8.97
CA GLY A 128 12.68 0.23 10.14
C GLY A 128 13.02 -1.04 10.92
N GLY A 129 13.30 -2.15 10.23
CA GLY A 129 13.73 -3.40 10.86
C GLY A 129 15.04 -3.25 11.64
N ILE A 130 16.02 -2.55 11.06
CA ILE A 130 17.31 -2.25 11.76
C ILE A 130 17.04 -1.39 13.00
N VAL A 131 16.19 -0.37 12.91
CA VAL A 131 15.83 0.48 14.05
C VAL A 131 15.10 -0.35 15.12
N CYS A 132 14.19 -1.24 14.74
CA CYS A 132 13.50 -2.14 15.68
C CYS A 132 14.49 -3.06 16.42
N ILE A 133 15.49 -3.60 15.73
CA ILE A 133 16.54 -4.40 16.38
C ILE A 133 17.30 -3.56 17.41
N SER A 134 17.69 -2.32 17.07
CA SER A 134 18.35 -1.42 18.01
C SER A 134 17.47 -1.11 19.22
N ILE A 135 16.19 -0.87 19.03
CA ILE A 135 15.20 -0.62 20.09
C ILE A 135 15.11 -1.83 21.04
N LEU A 136 15.06 -3.04 20.49
CA LEU A 136 15.03 -4.29 21.26
C LEU A 136 16.31 -4.47 22.08
N MET A 137 17.48 -4.16 21.49
CA MET A 137 18.78 -4.25 22.19
C MET A 137 18.92 -3.26 23.35
N HIS A 138 18.21 -2.12 23.29
CA HIS A 138 18.24 -1.09 24.34
C HIS A 138 17.01 -1.15 25.27
N GLU A 139 16.18 -2.18 25.12
CA GLU A 139 14.99 -2.43 25.98
C GLU A 139 13.92 -1.35 25.95
N TYR A 140 13.81 -0.58 24.84
CA TYR A 140 12.79 0.47 24.65
C TYR A 140 11.51 -0.08 24.02
N TYR A 141 10.90 -1.10 24.61
CA TYR A 141 9.79 -1.88 24.01
C TYR A 141 8.55 -1.06 23.72
N ASP A 142 8.29 0.00 24.49
CA ASP A 142 7.07 0.81 24.39
C ASP A 142 6.90 1.52 23.03
N ILE A 143 8.02 1.82 22.36
CA ILE A 143 8.00 2.52 21.06
C ILE A 143 8.14 1.57 19.86
N LEU A 144 8.24 0.26 20.09
CA LEU A 144 8.52 -0.71 19.03
C LEU A 144 7.39 -0.75 17.99
N ALA A 145 6.14 -0.81 18.44
CA ALA A 145 4.98 -0.82 17.54
C ALA A 145 4.84 0.49 16.76
N SER A 146 5.08 1.63 17.43
CA SER A 146 5.08 2.94 16.78
C SER A 146 6.07 2.99 15.62
N VAL A 147 7.30 2.51 15.83
CA VAL A 147 8.33 2.48 14.79
C VAL A 147 7.93 1.54 13.65
N MET A 148 7.38 0.36 13.95
CA MET A 148 6.88 -0.57 12.95
C MET A 148 5.78 0.08 12.08
N LEU A 149 4.81 0.76 12.70
CA LEU A 149 3.71 1.45 12.01
C LEU A 149 4.23 2.60 11.14
N LEU A 150 5.13 3.43 11.66
CA LEU A 150 5.71 4.56 10.94
C LEU A 150 6.49 4.12 9.70
N PHE A 151 7.42 3.17 9.85
CA PHE A 151 8.24 2.70 8.72
C PHE A 151 7.43 1.90 7.71
N TYR A 152 6.42 1.14 8.14
CA TYR A 152 5.50 0.48 7.23
C TYR A 152 4.68 1.50 6.45
N GLY A 153 4.15 2.55 7.11
CA GLY A 153 3.45 3.64 6.44
C GLY A 153 4.33 4.36 5.41
N LEU A 154 5.59 4.66 5.76
CA LEU A 154 6.57 5.23 4.83
C LEU A 154 6.85 4.30 3.63
N ALA A 155 6.93 2.99 3.86
CA ALA A 155 7.10 1.99 2.81
C ALA A 155 5.92 2.00 1.83
N LEU A 156 4.69 2.05 2.34
CA LEU A 156 3.47 2.14 1.53
C LEU A 156 3.41 3.44 0.71
N VAL A 157 3.71 4.60 1.32
CA VAL A 157 3.75 5.88 0.62
C VAL A 157 4.81 5.88 -0.49
N ASN A 158 5.97 5.29 -0.25
CA ASN A 158 7.00 5.16 -1.28
C ASN A 158 6.59 4.23 -2.43
N ALA A 159 6.02 3.07 -2.11
CA ALA A 159 5.56 2.10 -3.10
C ALA A 159 4.38 2.62 -3.93
N SER A 160 3.53 3.50 -3.37
CA SER A 160 2.37 4.06 -4.05
C SER A 160 2.70 4.84 -5.31
N LYS A 161 3.93 5.36 -5.44
CA LYS A 161 4.42 6.04 -6.64
C LYS A 161 4.46 5.13 -7.86
N PHE A 162 4.59 3.81 -7.64
CA PHE A 162 4.70 2.79 -8.67
C PHE A 162 3.50 1.83 -8.68
N THR A 163 2.50 2.06 -7.81
CA THR A 163 1.28 1.28 -7.70
C THR A 163 0.05 2.16 -7.71
N TYR A 164 -1.05 1.73 -7.09
CA TYR A 164 -2.25 2.55 -6.94
C TYR A 164 -2.03 3.71 -5.97
N SER A 165 -2.52 4.90 -6.33
CA SER A 165 -2.45 6.08 -5.46
C SER A 165 -3.21 5.90 -4.13
N SER A 166 -4.21 4.99 -4.11
CA SER A 166 -4.94 4.64 -2.88
C SER A 166 -4.05 3.99 -1.81
N VAL A 167 -2.93 3.36 -2.20
CA VAL A 167 -1.93 2.81 -1.26
C VAL A 167 -1.29 3.90 -0.40
N ALA A 168 -1.14 5.12 -0.96
CA ALA A 168 -0.61 6.25 -0.18
C ALA A 168 -1.53 6.64 0.99
N TRP A 169 -2.85 6.59 0.79
CA TRP A 169 -3.80 6.90 1.86
C TRP A 169 -3.70 5.90 3.01
N LEU A 170 -3.54 4.61 2.68
CA LEU A 170 -3.25 3.59 3.70
C LEU A 170 -1.94 3.91 4.43
N GLY A 171 -0.89 4.27 3.69
CA GLY A 171 0.39 4.66 4.28
C GLY A 171 0.29 5.87 5.22
N TYR A 172 -0.46 6.91 4.84
CA TYR A 172 -0.70 8.07 5.72
C TYR A 172 -1.48 7.68 6.98
N ALA A 173 -2.47 6.79 6.87
CA ALA A 173 -3.20 6.30 8.04
C ALA A 173 -2.27 5.56 9.02
N PHE A 174 -1.34 4.74 8.51
CA PHE A 174 -0.32 4.07 9.32
C PHE A 174 0.64 5.05 9.99
N ILE A 175 1.10 6.08 9.28
CA ILE A 175 1.99 7.12 9.82
C ILE A 175 1.27 7.88 10.95
N CYS A 176 0.02 8.30 10.73
CA CYS A 176 -0.77 8.97 11.74
C CYS A 176 -0.98 8.08 12.98
N LEU A 177 -1.32 6.81 12.78
CA LEU A 177 -1.55 5.85 13.87
C LEU A 177 -0.25 5.63 14.66
N GLY A 178 0.89 5.42 13.99
CA GLY A 178 2.18 5.25 14.62
C GLY A 178 2.64 6.50 15.38
N ALA A 179 2.37 7.69 14.83
CA ALA A 179 2.65 8.95 15.52
C ALA A 179 1.81 9.10 16.80
N VAL A 180 0.54 8.71 16.79
CA VAL A 180 -0.32 8.72 17.99
C VAL A 180 0.19 7.72 19.03
N ASP A 181 0.57 6.50 18.60
CA ASP A 181 1.11 5.46 19.49
C ASP A 181 2.38 5.91 20.22
N CYS A 182 3.23 6.74 19.58
CA CYS A 182 4.42 7.31 20.25
C CYS A 182 4.11 8.10 21.53
N PHE A 183 2.90 8.66 21.64
CA PHE A 183 2.49 9.47 22.79
C PHE A 183 1.58 8.70 23.76
N TRP A 184 1.21 7.45 23.44
CA TRP A 184 0.24 6.68 24.22
C TRP A 184 0.84 5.35 24.70
N ALA A 185 1.79 5.43 25.61
CA ALA A 185 2.49 4.27 26.15
C ALA A 185 1.55 3.20 26.74
N GLY A 186 1.97 1.93 26.64
CA GLY A 186 1.25 0.79 27.21
C GLY A 186 0.12 0.23 26.32
N HIS A 187 -0.14 0.77 25.14
CA HIS A 187 -1.20 0.31 24.24
C HIS A 187 -0.66 -0.18 22.88
N SER A 188 0.62 -0.40 22.77
CA SER A 188 1.32 -0.71 21.52
C SER A 188 0.74 -1.89 20.75
N LEU A 189 0.32 -2.98 21.43
CA LEU A 189 -0.32 -4.12 20.78
C LEU A 189 -1.69 -3.74 20.18
N LEU A 190 -2.45 -2.86 20.84
CA LEU A 190 -3.72 -2.37 20.33
C LEU A 190 -3.52 -1.56 19.05
N PHE A 191 -2.58 -0.61 19.04
CA PHE A 191 -2.26 0.20 17.86
C PHE A 191 -1.74 -0.66 16.71
N TRP A 192 -0.87 -1.64 17.01
CA TRP A 192 -0.40 -2.61 16.04
C TRP A 192 -1.56 -3.40 15.41
N THR A 193 -2.51 -3.85 16.24
CA THR A 193 -3.68 -4.62 15.82
C THR A 193 -4.62 -3.76 14.95
N ILE A 194 -4.86 -2.50 15.30
CA ILE A 194 -5.66 -1.56 14.51
C ILE A 194 -5.01 -1.34 13.15
N GLY A 195 -3.70 -1.07 13.13
CA GLY A 195 -2.96 -0.81 11.89
C GLY A 195 -2.91 -2.04 10.98
N PHE A 196 -2.21 -3.08 11.43
CA PHE A 196 -1.98 -4.26 10.60
C PHE A 196 -3.23 -5.14 10.43
N GLY A 197 -4.13 -5.17 11.38
CA GLY A 197 -5.41 -5.89 11.27
C GLY A 197 -6.49 -5.04 10.62
N GLY A 198 -6.93 -3.99 11.33
CA GLY A 198 -8.09 -3.19 10.95
C GLY A 198 -7.92 -2.44 9.63
N PHE A 199 -6.86 -1.67 9.48
CA PHE A 199 -6.64 -0.86 8.27
C PHE A 199 -6.44 -1.71 7.01
N HIS A 200 -5.77 -2.87 7.12
CA HIS A 200 -5.60 -3.76 5.97
C HIS A 200 -6.92 -4.37 5.51
N ILE A 201 -7.77 -4.82 6.44
CA ILE A 201 -9.09 -5.36 6.08
C ILE A 201 -9.95 -4.26 5.46
N LEU A 202 -10.03 -3.09 6.10
CA LEU A 202 -10.81 -1.96 5.59
C LEU A 202 -10.34 -1.55 4.19
N TYR A 203 -9.03 -1.34 4.03
CA TYR A 203 -8.43 -0.99 2.75
C TYR A 203 -8.69 -2.07 1.68
N GLY A 204 -8.52 -3.34 2.03
CA GLY A 204 -8.73 -4.44 1.10
C GLY A 204 -10.17 -4.53 0.60
N ILE A 205 -11.16 -4.34 1.48
CA ILE A 205 -12.59 -4.29 1.13
C ILE A 205 -12.86 -3.09 0.20
N LEU A 206 -12.42 -1.89 0.58
CA LEU A 206 -12.61 -0.69 -0.23
C LEU A 206 -11.95 -0.81 -1.60
N PHE A 207 -10.73 -1.37 -1.64
CA PHE A 207 -10.00 -1.61 -2.88
C PHE A 207 -10.72 -2.61 -3.79
N TYR A 208 -11.20 -3.73 -3.23
CA TYR A 208 -11.97 -4.74 -3.96
C TYR A 208 -13.24 -4.13 -4.57
N LEU A 209 -14.03 -3.40 -3.79
CA LEU A 209 -15.27 -2.77 -4.24
C LEU A 209 -15.03 -1.71 -5.32
N HIS A 210 -13.95 -0.94 -5.22
CA HIS A 210 -13.70 0.19 -6.12
C HIS A 210 -12.99 -0.22 -7.41
N TYR A 211 -12.03 -1.14 -7.34
CA TYR A 211 -11.16 -1.47 -8.47
C TYR A 211 -11.40 -2.86 -9.06
N GLU A 212 -11.76 -3.87 -8.27
CA GLU A 212 -11.82 -5.24 -8.75
C GLU A 212 -13.24 -5.63 -9.20
N ARG A 213 -14.27 -5.21 -8.48
CA ARG A 213 -15.67 -5.50 -8.84
C ARG A 213 -16.09 -4.90 -10.19
N LYS A 214 -15.44 -3.82 -10.64
CA LYS A 214 -15.73 -3.18 -11.93
C LYS A 214 -15.07 -3.88 -13.13
N GLN A 215 -14.17 -4.82 -12.88
CA GLN A 215 -13.42 -5.53 -13.92
C GLN A 215 -13.87 -6.99 -14.11
N SER A 216 -14.76 -7.52 -13.26
CA SER A 216 -15.41 -8.80 -13.41
C SER A 216 -16.83 -8.63 -13.96
#